data_86c09532e0846fb8318ade2d659f6125
#
_entry.id   86c09532e0846fb8318ade2d659f6125
#
_cell.length_a   1.000
_cell.length_b   1.000
_cell.length_c   1.000
_cell.angle_alpha   90.00
_cell.angle_beta   90.00
_cell.angle_gamma   90.00
#
_symmetry.space_group_name_H-M   'P 1'
#
loop_
_entity.id
_entity.type
_entity.pdbx_description
1 polymer ?
#
loop_
_entity_poly.entity_id
_entity_poly.type
_entity_poly.pdbx_seq_one_letter_code
_entity_poly.pdbx_strand_id
1 'polypeptide(L)'
;DSERSRGLGDVYKRQMTQEIKSDIAASFQQAISDVLVAKIKKSIETTGRKEVIIAGGVAANKFLRSEFKKLEESHNIKVYYPDLKYCGDNAAMIAFVGSMMKPSIENERSSSARARWPLDELKA
;
A
#
# COMPACT_ATOMS: atom_id res chain seq x y z
N ASP A 1 10.72 47.83 -5.10
CA ASP A 1 10.03 46.83 -4.25
C ASP A 1 9.91 45.41 -4.84
N SER A 2 10.56 45.13 -5.98
CA SER A 2 10.45 43.79 -6.63
C SER A 2 11.59 42.82 -6.30
N GLU A 3 12.61 43.19 -5.58
CA GLU A 3 13.78 42.34 -5.31
C GLU A 3 13.67 41.50 -4.03
N ARG A 4 12.85 41.86 -3.06
CA ARG A 4 12.70 41.13 -1.79
C ARG A 4 11.86 39.87 -1.90
N SER A 5 11.01 39.74 -2.90
CA SER A 5 10.13 38.56 -3.10
C SER A 5 10.80 37.38 -3.79
N ARG A 6 11.91 37.59 -4.50
CA ARG A 6 12.62 36.52 -5.24
C ARG A 6 13.53 35.64 -4.36
N GLY A 7 13.88 36.10 -3.16
CA GLY A 7 14.93 35.50 -2.35
C GLY A 7 14.55 34.18 -1.69
N LEU A 8 13.31 34.00 -1.21
CA LEU A 8 12.91 32.84 -0.44
C LEU A 8 12.63 31.62 -1.33
N GLY A 9 11.96 31.80 -2.46
CA GLY A 9 11.68 30.70 -3.39
C GLY A 9 12.93 30.10 -4.05
N ASP A 10 13.94 30.96 -4.32
CA ASP A 10 15.22 30.52 -4.91
C ASP A 10 16.15 29.84 -3.89
N VAL A 11 16.11 30.25 -2.63
CA VAL A 11 16.89 29.64 -1.54
C VAL A 11 16.45 28.18 -1.34
N TYR A 12 15.16 27.91 -1.32
CA TYR A 12 14.65 26.54 -1.18
C TYR A 12 14.94 25.67 -2.43
N LYS A 13 14.86 26.24 -3.64
CA LYS A 13 15.20 25.51 -4.87
C LYS A 13 16.68 25.17 -4.99
N ARG A 14 17.57 26.01 -4.48
CA ARG A 14 19.03 25.79 -4.51
C ARG A 14 19.50 24.79 -3.45
N GLN A 15 18.74 24.55 -2.40
CA GLN A 15 19.13 23.67 -1.29
C GLN A 15 18.74 22.19 -1.51
N MET A 16 17.87 21.88 -2.46
CA MET A 16 17.43 20.51 -2.75
C MET A 16 18.31 19.89 -3.83
N THR A 17 19.50 19.45 -3.45
CA THR A 17 20.35 18.64 -4.33
C THR A 17 19.71 17.28 -4.60
N GLN A 18 20.15 16.58 -5.67
CA GLN A 18 19.65 15.24 -5.96
C GLN A 18 19.99 14.25 -4.84
N GLU A 19 21.11 14.43 -4.18
CA GLU A 19 21.53 13.64 -3.01
C GLU A 19 20.52 13.81 -1.85
N ILE A 20 20.22 15.06 -1.46
CA ILE A 20 19.23 15.34 -0.40
C ILE A 20 17.85 14.74 -0.73
N LYS A 21 17.42 14.82 -2.00
CA LYS A 21 16.14 14.18 -2.42
C LYS A 21 16.19 12.66 -2.25
N SER A 22 17.30 12.03 -2.60
CA SER A 22 17.49 10.60 -2.47
C SER A 22 17.50 10.17 -1.00
N ASP A 23 18.17 10.93 -0.13
CA ASP A 23 18.23 10.66 1.30
C ASP A 23 16.87 10.80 1.97
N ILE A 24 16.12 11.84 1.62
CA ILE A 24 14.74 12.02 2.10
C ILE A 24 13.86 10.86 1.64
N ALA A 25 13.94 10.47 0.37
CA ALA A 25 13.15 9.36 -0.16
C ALA A 25 13.50 8.03 0.52
N ALA A 26 14.78 7.77 0.76
CA ALA A 26 15.25 6.58 1.46
C ALA A 26 14.76 6.56 2.92
N SER A 27 14.91 7.67 3.63
CA SER A 27 14.46 7.83 5.01
C SER A 27 12.94 7.66 5.14
N PHE A 28 12.17 8.22 4.22
CA PHE A 28 10.73 8.07 4.18
C PHE A 28 10.31 6.61 3.93
N GLN A 29 10.95 5.95 2.97
CA GLN A 29 10.72 4.54 2.67
C GLN A 29 11.03 3.65 3.88
N GLN A 30 12.15 3.90 4.56
CA GLN A 30 12.52 3.19 5.78
C GLN A 30 11.47 3.39 6.88
N ALA A 31 11.05 4.62 7.15
CA ALA A 31 10.07 4.91 8.18
C ALA A 31 8.72 4.20 7.95
N ILE A 32 8.24 4.18 6.70
CA ILE A 32 7.02 3.43 6.35
C ILE A 32 7.21 1.93 6.59
N SER A 33 8.35 1.40 6.16
CA SER A 33 8.67 -0.02 6.33
C SER A 33 8.70 -0.43 7.80
N ASP A 34 9.36 0.37 8.64
CA ASP A 34 9.46 0.12 10.08
C ASP A 34 8.08 0.06 10.75
N VAL A 35 7.20 0.99 10.40
CA VAL A 35 5.83 1.01 10.92
C VAL A 35 5.06 -0.24 10.49
N LEU A 36 5.15 -0.63 9.22
CA LEU A 36 4.42 -1.79 8.71
C LEU A 36 4.95 -3.09 9.30
N VAL A 37 6.26 -3.26 9.38
CA VAL A 37 6.90 -4.42 10.02
C VAL A 37 6.52 -4.52 11.49
N ALA A 38 6.56 -3.41 12.23
CA ALA A 38 6.17 -3.38 13.64
C ALA A 38 4.70 -3.78 13.85
N LYS A 39 3.78 -3.30 12.98
CA LYS A 39 2.36 -3.66 13.03
C LYS A 39 2.13 -5.14 12.72
N ILE A 40 2.84 -5.70 11.75
CA ILE A 40 2.75 -7.14 11.42
C ILE A 40 3.28 -7.98 12.58
N LYS A 41 4.42 -7.62 13.17
CA LYS A 41 4.94 -8.29 14.38
C LYS A 41 3.90 -8.32 15.49
N LYS A 42 3.33 -7.17 15.81
CA LYS A 42 2.28 -7.04 16.81
C LYS A 42 1.06 -7.92 16.51
N SER A 43 0.65 -7.95 15.24
CA SER A 43 -0.47 -8.79 14.80
C SER A 43 -0.18 -10.28 14.99
N ILE A 44 1.02 -10.73 14.60
CA ILE A 44 1.46 -12.13 14.76
C ILE A 44 1.46 -12.53 16.25
N GLU A 45 2.06 -11.69 17.10
CA GLU A 45 2.10 -11.91 18.54
C GLU A 45 0.70 -12.00 19.15
N THR A 46 -0.22 -11.13 18.69
CA THR A 46 -1.58 -11.07 19.24
C THR A 46 -2.46 -12.21 18.75
N THR A 47 -2.31 -12.60 17.48
CA THR A 47 -3.22 -13.59 16.84
C THR A 47 -2.67 -15.01 16.82
N GLY A 48 -1.36 -15.19 17.01
CA GLY A 48 -0.68 -16.46 16.83
C GLY A 48 -0.62 -16.96 15.36
N ARG A 49 -1.07 -16.13 14.39
CA ARG A 49 -1.06 -16.50 12.98
C ARG A 49 0.37 -16.49 12.43
N LYS A 50 0.67 -17.49 11.59
CA LYS A 50 2.00 -17.64 10.96
C LYS A 50 1.99 -17.34 9.47
N GLU A 51 0.86 -16.99 8.92
CA GLU A 51 0.69 -16.65 7.51
C GLU A 51 0.19 -15.22 7.37
N VAL A 52 0.84 -14.45 6.51
CA VAL A 52 0.55 -13.04 6.27
C VAL A 52 0.42 -12.81 4.78
N ILE A 53 -0.61 -12.12 4.36
CA ILE A 53 -0.81 -11.73 2.97
C ILE A 53 -0.62 -10.22 2.86
N ILE A 54 0.28 -9.79 1.98
CA ILE A 54 0.53 -8.38 1.66
C ILE A 54 -0.01 -8.11 0.27
N ALA A 55 -0.99 -7.22 0.16
CA ALA A 55 -1.64 -6.87 -1.10
C ALA A 55 -1.73 -5.35 -1.29
N GLY A 56 -2.21 -4.92 -2.46
CA GLY A 56 -2.33 -3.52 -2.84
C GLY A 56 -1.04 -2.93 -3.42
N GLY A 57 -1.08 -1.65 -3.82
CA GLY A 57 0.02 -0.99 -4.55
C GLY A 57 1.35 -0.99 -3.81
N VAL A 58 1.32 -0.86 -2.48
CA VAL A 58 2.54 -0.87 -1.65
C VAL A 58 3.24 -2.22 -1.67
N ALA A 59 2.52 -3.32 -1.91
CA ALA A 59 3.10 -4.67 -2.06
C ALA A 59 4.04 -4.81 -3.27
N ALA A 60 4.02 -3.88 -4.22
CA ALA A 60 4.97 -3.82 -5.33
C ALA A 60 6.35 -3.27 -4.92
N ASN A 61 6.47 -2.61 -3.77
CA ASN A 61 7.71 -2.01 -3.33
C ASN A 61 8.75 -3.08 -2.98
N LYS A 62 9.86 -3.10 -3.74
CA LYS A 62 10.93 -4.09 -3.57
C LYS A 62 11.63 -4.00 -2.22
N PHE A 63 11.82 -2.79 -1.71
CA PHE A 63 12.45 -2.58 -0.41
C PHE A 63 11.58 -3.16 0.70
N LEU A 64 10.28 -2.87 0.68
CA LEU A 64 9.34 -3.42 1.66
C LEU A 64 9.30 -4.95 1.62
N ARG A 65 9.31 -5.56 0.41
CA ARG A 65 9.40 -7.02 0.26
C ARG A 65 10.68 -7.60 0.89
N SER A 66 11.81 -6.90 0.78
CA SER A 66 13.06 -7.34 1.41
C SER A 66 12.98 -7.31 2.94
N GLU A 67 12.34 -6.30 3.51
CA GLU A 67 12.13 -6.21 4.96
C GLU A 67 11.16 -7.29 5.48
N PHE A 68 10.10 -7.59 4.74
CA PHE A 68 9.22 -8.71 5.11
C PHE A 68 9.88 -10.07 4.97
N LYS A 69 10.81 -10.24 4.02
CA LYS A 69 11.60 -11.47 3.95
C LYS A 69 12.48 -11.68 5.19
N LYS A 70 13.11 -10.63 5.69
CA LYS A 70 13.85 -10.69 6.97
C LYS A 70 12.91 -11.05 8.14
N LEU A 71 11.67 -10.54 8.10
CA LEU A 71 10.67 -10.86 9.10
C LEU A 71 10.24 -12.34 9.04
N GLU A 72 10.09 -12.93 7.84
CA GLU A 72 9.83 -14.36 7.66
C GLU A 72 10.88 -15.22 8.36
N GLU A 73 12.16 -14.92 8.09
CA GLU A 73 13.30 -15.64 8.65
C GLU A 73 13.39 -15.53 10.17
N SER A 74 13.12 -14.33 10.71
CA SER A 74 13.26 -14.06 12.16
C SER A 74 12.11 -14.53 13.03
N HIS A 75 10.90 -14.68 12.47
CA HIS A 75 9.67 -15.00 13.23
C HIS A 75 9.03 -16.32 12.81
N ASN A 76 9.65 -17.07 11.91
CA ASN A 76 9.14 -18.34 11.38
C ASN A 76 7.68 -18.20 10.89
N ILE A 77 7.45 -17.19 10.07
CA ILE A 77 6.17 -16.90 9.42
C ILE A 77 6.33 -17.03 7.91
N LYS A 78 5.22 -17.08 7.20
CA LYS A 78 5.20 -17.07 5.73
C LYS A 78 4.44 -15.85 5.21
N VAL A 79 5.08 -15.10 4.31
CA VAL A 79 4.49 -13.91 3.71
C VAL A 79 4.18 -14.19 2.24
N TYR A 80 2.94 -13.96 1.85
CA TYR A 80 2.46 -14.13 0.48
C TYR A 80 2.26 -12.78 -0.20
N TYR A 81 2.58 -12.72 -1.47
CA TYR A 81 2.43 -11.54 -2.31
C TYR A 81 1.72 -11.92 -3.61
N PRO A 82 0.85 -11.07 -4.14
CA PRO A 82 0.40 -11.21 -5.52
C PRO A 82 1.55 -10.92 -6.49
N ASP A 83 1.41 -11.41 -7.73
CA ASP A 83 2.27 -10.98 -8.82
C ASP A 83 2.24 -9.46 -8.95
N LEU A 84 3.37 -8.86 -9.37
CA LEU A 84 3.50 -7.40 -9.48
C LEU A 84 2.40 -6.77 -10.34
N LYS A 85 1.97 -7.45 -11.40
CA LYS A 85 0.88 -7.00 -12.30
C LYS A 85 -0.49 -6.89 -11.61
N TYR A 86 -0.67 -7.55 -10.45
CA TYR A 86 -1.92 -7.52 -9.67
C TYR A 86 -1.81 -6.69 -8.39
N CYS A 87 -0.68 -6.03 -8.13
CA CYS A 87 -0.52 -5.18 -6.95
C CYS A 87 -1.28 -3.85 -7.06
N GLY A 88 -1.51 -3.34 -8.28
CA GLY A 88 -2.33 -2.15 -8.53
C GLY A 88 -3.79 -2.49 -8.83
N ASP A 89 -4.59 -1.45 -8.99
CA ASP A 89 -5.98 -1.60 -9.43
C ASP A 89 -6.03 -2.26 -10.80
N ASN A 90 -6.84 -3.32 -10.93
CA ASN A 90 -6.99 -4.03 -12.18
C ASN A 90 -8.37 -4.69 -12.31
N ALA A 91 -8.84 -4.83 -13.56
CA ALA A 91 -10.16 -5.40 -13.84
C ALA A 91 -10.26 -6.89 -13.46
N ALA A 92 -9.15 -7.63 -13.43
CA ALA A 92 -9.16 -9.05 -13.09
C ALA A 92 -9.61 -9.28 -11.64
N MET A 93 -9.25 -8.38 -10.70
CA MET A 93 -9.70 -8.46 -9.31
C MET A 93 -11.23 -8.38 -9.22
N ILE A 94 -11.81 -7.43 -9.94
CA ILE A 94 -13.26 -7.19 -9.92
C ILE A 94 -14.00 -8.33 -10.63
N ALA A 95 -13.47 -8.79 -11.77
CA ALA A 95 -14.04 -9.92 -12.48
C ALA A 95 -14.02 -11.21 -11.64
N PHE A 96 -12.93 -11.46 -10.91
CA PHE A 96 -12.81 -12.60 -10.02
C PHE A 96 -13.83 -12.54 -8.88
N VAL A 97 -13.94 -11.42 -8.18
CA VAL A 97 -14.94 -11.22 -7.13
C VAL A 97 -16.36 -11.36 -7.69
N GLY A 98 -16.63 -10.73 -8.85
CA GLY A 98 -17.92 -10.83 -9.52
C GLY A 98 -18.29 -12.28 -9.91
N SER A 99 -17.32 -13.12 -10.27
CA SER A 99 -17.57 -14.53 -10.58
C SER A 99 -17.95 -15.37 -9.35
N MET A 100 -17.58 -14.92 -8.16
CA MET A 100 -17.91 -15.59 -6.89
C MET A 100 -19.25 -15.12 -6.29
N MET A 101 -19.72 -13.95 -6.71
CA MET A 101 -21.00 -13.39 -6.26
C MET A 101 -22.15 -13.92 -7.11
N LYS A 102 -23.27 -14.25 -6.45
CA LYS A 102 -24.49 -14.58 -7.18
C LYS A 102 -25.02 -13.29 -7.83
N PRO A 103 -25.34 -13.30 -9.14
CA PRO A 103 -25.93 -12.12 -9.76
C PRO A 103 -27.28 -11.83 -9.13
N SER A 104 -27.45 -10.63 -8.60
CA SER A 104 -28.76 -10.14 -8.17
C SER A 104 -29.47 -9.55 -9.38
N ILE A 105 -30.48 -10.22 -9.86
CA ILE A 105 -31.26 -9.82 -11.06
C ILE A 105 -32.18 -8.63 -10.78
N GLU A 106 -32.31 -8.21 -9.53
CA GLU A 106 -33.34 -7.26 -9.11
C GLU A 106 -33.08 -5.79 -9.47
N ASN A 107 -31.90 -5.40 -9.96
CA ASN A 107 -31.60 -3.98 -10.21
C ASN A 107 -30.82 -3.72 -11.50
N GLU A 108 -31.34 -4.12 -12.64
CA GLU A 108 -30.74 -3.78 -13.94
C GLU A 108 -30.76 -2.27 -14.29
N ARG A 109 -31.36 -1.39 -13.48
CA ARG A 109 -31.65 0.00 -13.89
C ARG A 109 -30.96 1.11 -13.11
N SER A 110 -30.21 0.86 -12.06
CA SER A 110 -29.47 1.92 -11.36
C SER A 110 -28.28 1.43 -10.56
N SER A 111 -27.18 1.08 -11.22
CA SER A 111 -25.91 0.94 -10.54
C SER A 111 -25.24 2.31 -10.44
N SER A 112 -25.35 2.97 -9.29
CA SER A 112 -24.55 4.16 -9.02
C SER A 112 -23.22 3.75 -8.41
N ALA A 113 -22.10 4.27 -8.97
CA ALA A 113 -20.78 4.05 -8.40
C ALA A 113 -20.69 4.74 -7.02
N ARG A 114 -20.24 3.99 -6.01
CA ARG A 114 -19.97 4.52 -4.67
C ARG A 114 -18.47 4.68 -4.48
N ALA A 115 -18.00 5.89 -4.18
CA ALA A 115 -16.60 6.19 -3.96
C ALA A 115 -16.03 5.51 -2.69
N ARG A 116 -16.88 5.27 -1.69
CA ARG A 116 -16.57 4.52 -0.48
C ARG A 116 -17.71 3.55 -0.20
N TRP A 117 -17.40 2.27 -0.21
CA TRP A 117 -18.35 1.23 0.15
C TRP A 117 -17.81 0.48 1.37
N PRO A 118 -18.50 0.57 2.53
CA PRO A 118 -18.12 -0.19 3.72
C PRO A 118 -18.18 -1.70 3.45
N LEU A 119 -17.16 -2.44 3.87
CA LEU A 119 -17.08 -3.88 3.62
C LEU A 119 -18.17 -4.67 4.37
N ASP A 120 -18.68 -4.14 5.47
CA ASP A 120 -19.75 -4.73 6.27
C ASP A 120 -21.14 -4.58 5.62
N GLU A 121 -21.29 -3.71 4.62
CA GLU A 121 -22.51 -3.63 3.79
C GLU A 121 -22.54 -4.66 2.66
N LEU A 122 -21.43 -5.36 2.38
CA LEU A 122 -21.39 -6.44 1.38
C LEU A 122 -22.09 -7.67 1.94
N LYS A 123 -23.30 -7.95 1.48
CA LYS A 123 -23.98 -9.22 1.76
C LYS A 123 -23.38 -10.31 0.86
N ALA A 124 -22.82 -11.34 1.49
CA ALA A 124 -22.33 -12.54 0.80
C ALA A 124 -23.48 -13.39 0.26
#